data_717348503cf63ec6a431635883649a56
#
_entry.id   717348503cf63ec6a431635883649a56
#
_cell.length_a   1.000
_cell.length_b   1.000
_cell.length_c   1.000
_cell.angle_alpha   90.00
_cell.angle_beta   90.00
_cell.angle_gamma   90.00
#
_symmetry.space_group_name_H-M   'P 1'
#
loop_
_entity.id
_entity.type
_entity.pdbx_description
1 polymer ?
#
loop_
_entity_poly.entity_id
_entity_poly.type
_entity_poly.pdbx_seq_one_letter_code
_entity_poly.pdbx_strand_id
1 'polypeptide(L)'
;MNFLVLDTIHGGEVLARHLLSSGHTVDTVDIYRHAQGIDAREARARTYDCIIAPVHLDPDHPLLQRTTIPRITHHEAVGRILAGTAPAPMIEITGSRGKTTTASALASLFGGPGILHTSQGTVEYPEKTLLWKRSITPASVIDAALRARSLDGWLIAEE
;
A
#
# COMPACT_ATOMS: atom_id res chain seq x y z
N MET A 1 10.95 14.92 -4.44
CA MET A 1 9.62 15.45 -4.07
C MET A 1 9.41 15.27 -2.58
N ASN A 2 8.65 16.19 -1.95
CA ASN A 2 8.31 16.17 -0.53
C ASN A 2 6.86 15.72 -0.38
N PHE A 3 6.63 14.61 0.26
CA PHE A 3 5.29 14.05 0.48
C PHE A 3 4.85 14.20 1.93
N LEU A 4 3.57 14.46 2.13
CA LEU A 4 2.91 14.29 3.41
C LEU A 4 1.98 13.09 3.33
N VAL A 5 2.23 12.06 4.12
CA VAL A 5 1.39 10.86 4.20
C VAL A 5 0.57 10.93 5.48
N LEU A 6 -0.74 11.00 5.32
CA LEU A 6 -1.70 11.01 6.42
C LEU A 6 -2.16 9.58 6.70
N ASP A 7 -2.25 9.23 7.98
CA ASP A 7 -2.59 7.89 8.46
C ASP A 7 -1.47 6.86 8.27
N THR A 8 -0.81 6.53 9.36
CA THR A 8 0.22 5.49 9.41
C THR A 8 -0.37 4.08 9.61
N ILE A 9 -1.61 3.97 10.10
CA ILE A 9 -2.20 2.69 10.53
C ILE A 9 -2.69 1.86 9.34
N HIS A 10 -3.39 2.50 8.38
CA HIS A 10 -4.02 1.81 7.24
C HIS A 10 -3.12 1.73 6.00
N GLY A 11 -1.82 1.54 6.20
CA GLY A 11 -0.84 1.33 5.13
C GLY A 11 0.00 2.56 4.79
N GLY A 12 -0.23 3.71 5.41
CA GLY A 12 0.58 4.91 5.19
C GLY A 12 2.06 4.70 5.55
N GLU A 13 2.37 3.85 6.54
CA GLU A 13 3.75 3.49 6.89
C GLU A 13 4.45 2.76 5.72
N VAL A 14 3.77 1.83 5.05
CA VAL A 14 4.33 1.11 3.90
C VAL A 14 4.59 2.06 2.74
N LEU A 15 3.62 2.97 2.47
CA LEU A 15 3.78 4.01 1.46
C LEU A 15 4.97 4.92 1.76
N ALA A 16 5.06 5.41 3.00
CA ALA A 16 6.15 6.29 3.42
C ALA A 16 7.51 5.62 3.25
N ARG A 17 7.65 4.37 3.70
CA ARG A 17 8.88 3.58 3.54
C ARG A 17 9.26 3.41 2.07
N HIS A 18 8.29 3.08 1.20
CA HIS A 18 8.54 2.93 -0.23
C HIS A 18 8.98 4.24 -0.88
N LEU A 19 8.30 5.34 -0.60
CA LEU A 19 8.65 6.67 -1.11
C LEU A 19 10.04 7.13 -0.64
N LEU A 20 10.39 6.89 0.64
CA LEU A 20 11.72 7.16 1.19
C LEU A 20 12.79 6.34 0.46
N SER A 21 12.56 5.04 0.25
CA SER A 21 13.50 4.17 -0.48
C SER A 21 13.66 4.56 -1.95
N SER A 22 12.68 5.26 -2.52
CA SER A 22 12.70 5.81 -3.87
C SER A 22 13.36 7.20 -3.96
N GLY A 23 13.99 7.68 -2.88
CA GLY A 23 14.72 8.94 -2.85
C GLY A 23 13.86 10.20 -2.65
N HIS A 24 12.64 10.05 -2.14
CA HIS A 24 11.77 11.17 -1.79
C HIS A 24 11.91 11.55 -0.32
N THR A 25 11.51 12.79 0.03
CA THR A 25 11.34 13.21 1.43
C THR A 25 9.90 12.96 1.84
N VAL A 26 9.70 12.37 3.01
CA VAL A 26 8.35 12.00 3.47
C VAL A 26 8.19 12.35 4.93
N ASP A 27 7.16 13.13 5.22
CA ASP A 27 6.63 13.31 6.56
C ASP A 27 5.35 12.47 6.72
N THR A 28 5.15 11.91 7.90
CA THR A 28 3.94 11.16 8.23
C THR A 28 3.21 11.83 9.37
N VAL A 29 1.88 11.82 9.34
CA VAL A 29 1.03 12.25 10.46
C VAL A 29 0.06 11.13 10.79
N ASP A 30 0.13 10.62 12.01
CA ASP A 30 -0.88 9.71 12.54
C ASP A 30 -2.11 10.51 12.98
N ILE A 31 -3.13 10.49 12.13
CA ILE A 31 -4.36 11.25 12.35
C ILE A 31 -5.31 10.64 13.38
N TYR A 32 -5.07 9.39 13.81
CA TYR A 32 -5.96 8.66 14.73
C TYR A 32 -5.42 8.55 16.13
N ARG A 33 -4.14 8.19 16.29
CA ARG A 33 -3.54 7.89 17.59
C ARG A 33 -2.54 8.93 18.04
N HIS A 34 -2.09 9.81 17.13
CA HIS A 34 -1.05 10.81 17.36
C HIS A 34 0.24 10.22 17.94
N ALA A 35 0.52 8.95 17.64
CA ALA A 35 1.60 8.19 18.23
C ALA A 35 2.87 8.15 17.38
N GLN A 36 2.76 8.42 16.09
CA GLN A 36 3.87 8.31 15.12
C GLN A 36 3.90 9.49 14.14
N GLY A 37 5.10 9.80 13.66
CA GLY A 37 5.28 10.90 12.71
C GLY A 37 5.41 12.26 13.39
N ILE A 38 5.21 13.32 12.62
CA ILE A 38 5.19 14.70 13.11
C ILE A 38 3.76 15.10 13.53
N ASP A 39 3.63 16.11 14.36
CA ASP A 39 2.30 16.59 14.71
C ASP A 39 1.66 17.42 13.56
N ALA A 40 0.34 17.55 13.60
CA ALA A 40 -0.41 18.26 12.57
C ALA A 40 -0.04 19.76 12.46
N ARG A 41 0.41 20.40 13.54
CA ARG A 41 0.83 21.80 13.55
C ARG A 41 2.17 21.94 12.84
N GLU A 42 3.10 21.03 13.10
CA GLU A 42 4.39 20.98 12.42
C GLU A 42 4.21 20.70 10.93
N ALA A 43 3.34 19.75 10.58
CA ALA A 43 3.01 19.45 9.18
C ALA A 43 2.43 20.69 8.45
N ARG A 44 1.63 21.51 9.13
CA ARG A 44 1.12 22.77 8.56
C ARG A 44 2.18 23.80 8.27
N ALA A 45 3.27 23.82 9.03
CA ALA A 45 4.34 24.78 8.87
C ALA A 45 5.31 24.41 7.72
N ARG A 46 5.25 23.17 7.22
CA ARG A 46 6.12 22.65 6.15
C ARG A 46 5.48 22.78 4.78
N THR A 47 6.31 22.67 3.74
CA THR A 47 5.88 22.68 2.33
C THR A 47 5.98 21.28 1.75
N TYR A 48 4.93 20.88 1.02
CA TYR A 48 4.84 19.58 0.36
C TYR A 48 4.47 19.73 -1.11
N ASP A 49 4.94 18.81 -1.93
CA ASP A 49 4.59 18.70 -3.34
C ASP A 49 3.28 17.91 -3.54
N CYS A 50 2.96 17.03 -2.59
CA CYS A 50 1.75 16.21 -2.63
C CYS A 50 1.34 15.72 -1.24
N ILE A 51 0.03 15.65 -0.98
CA ILE A 51 -0.56 15.02 0.20
C ILE A 51 -1.18 13.69 -0.22
N ILE A 52 -0.83 12.62 0.50
CA ILE A 52 -1.40 11.29 0.33
C ILE A 52 -2.27 10.99 1.54
N ALA A 53 -3.56 10.77 1.31
CA ALA A 53 -4.55 10.63 2.39
C ALA A 53 -5.43 9.40 2.19
N PRO A 54 -5.95 8.78 3.27
CA PRO A 54 -6.91 7.70 3.15
C PRO A 54 -8.25 8.21 2.64
N VAL A 55 -8.96 7.38 1.89
CA VAL A 55 -10.25 7.74 1.25
C VAL A 55 -11.36 8.12 2.24
N HIS A 56 -11.27 7.61 3.47
CA HIS A 56 -12.26 7.83 4.52
C HIS A 56 -11.94 9.03 5.44
N LEU A 57 -10.84 9.75 5.17
CA LEU A 57 -10.52 10.95 5.93
C LEU A 57 -11.51 12.07 5.56
N ASP A 58 -12.04 12.72 6.59
CA ASP A 58 -12.94 13.85 6.42
C ASP A 58 -12.34 14.89 5.45
N PRO A 59 -13.03 15.23 4.35
CA PRO A 59 -12.57 16.24 3.41
C PRO A 59 -12.26 17.60 4.04
N ASP A 60 -12.92 17.90 5.16
CA ASP A 60 -12.74 19.14 5.93
C ASP A 60 -11.59 19.06 6.93
N HIS A 61 -10.87 17.95 6.97
CA HIS A 61 -9.72 17.80 7.85
C HIS A 61 -8.70 18.93 7.60
N PRO A 62 -8.23 19.61 8.66
CA PRO A 62 -7.41 20.82 8.56
C PRO A 62 -6.13 20.68 7.71
N LEU A 63 -5.55 19.50 7.62
CA LEU A 63 -4.38 19.25 6.76
C LEU A 63 -4.77 19.12 5.27
N LEU A 64 -6.04 18.82 4.96
CA LEU A 64 -6.56 18.75 3.61
C LEU A 64 -7.06 20.10 3.08
N GLN A 65 -7.30 21.07 3.95
CA GLN A 65 -7.74 22.43 3.58
C GLN A 65 -6.65 23.28 2.90
N ARG A 66 -5.47 22.73 2.65
CA ARG A 66 -4.37 23.36 1.91
C ARG A 66 -4.62 23.26 0.41
N THR A 67 -5.47 24.11 -0.11
CA THR A 67 -6.05 24.02 -1.47
C THR A 67 -5.06 24.05 -2.63
N THR A 68 -3.84 24.52 -2.40
CA THR A 68 -2.80 24.65 -3.45
C THR A 68 -1.92 23.40 -3.60
N ILE A 69 -1.98 22.46 -2.66
CA ILE A 69 -1.17 21.25 -2.70
C ILE A 69 -1.97 20.11 -3.36
N PRO A 70 -1.46 19.46 -4.40
CA PRO A 70 -2.09 18.28 -5.01
C PRO A 70 -2.36 17.20 -3.95
N ARG A 71 -3.54 16.58 -4.04
CA ARG A 71 -3.95 15.50 -3.16
C ARG A 71 -4.24 14.25 -3.95
N ILE A 72 -3.79 13.11 -3.44
CA ILE A 72 -4.11 11.79 -3.96
C ILE A 72 -4.48 10.86 -2.80
N THR A 73 -5.22 9.82 -3.12
CA THR A 73 -5.57 8.78 -2.14
C THR A 73 -4.42 7.79 -1.97
N HIS A 74 -4.45 6.99 -0.87
CA HIS A 74 -3.55 5.85 -0.71
C HIS A 74 -3.65 4.89 -1.92
N HIS A 75 -4.87 4.63 -2.41
CA HIS A 75 -5.11 3.76 -3.57
C HIS A 75 -4.46 4.31 -4.84
N GLU A 76 -4.61 5.61 -5.11
CA GLU A 76 -3.96 6.25 -6.26
C GLU A 76 -2.43 6.22 -6.16
N ALA A 77 -1.90 6.44 -4.96
CA ALA A 77 -0.45 6.34 -4.73
C ALA A 77 0.06 4.92 -5.01
N VAL A 78 -0.63 3.90 -4.47
CA VAL A 78 -0.33 2.48 -4.75
C VAL A 78 -0.43 2.18 -6.23
N GLY A 79 -1.50 2.60 -6.90
CA GLY A 79 -1.66 2.40 -8.34
C GLY A 79 -0.51 2.99 -9.17
N ARG A 80 -0.04 4.19 -8.82
CA ARG A 80 1.11 4.83 -9.48
C ARG A 80 2.42 4.07 -9.25
N ILE A 81 2.63 3.56 -8.03
CA ILE A 81 3.80 2.74 -7.70
C ILE A 81 3.76 1.43 -8.48
N LEU A 82 2.62 0.73 -8.47
CA LEU A 82 2.47 -0.56 -9.13
C LEU A 82 2.57 -0.45 -10.66
N ALA A 83 2.10 0.65 -11.26
CA ALA A 83 2.24 0.87 -12.70
C ALA A 83 3.70 0.77 -13.20
N GLY A 84 4.68 1.09 -12.32
CA GLY A 84 6.11 0.97 -12.64
C GLY A 84 6.80 -0.29 -12.11
N THR A 85 6.13 -1.04 -11.21
CA THR A 85 6.79 -2.12 -10.45
C THR A 85 6.01 -3.44 -10.39
N ALA A 86 4.76 -3.46 -10.87
CA ALA A 86 3.94 -4.67 -10.82
C ALA A 86 4.59 -5.81 -11.61
N PRO A 87 4.57 -7.04 -11.07
CA PRO A 87 4.96 -8.23 -11.81
C PRO A 87 3.94 -8.56 -12.91
N ALA A 88 4.33 -9.34 -13.87
CA ALA A 88 3.41 -9.91 -14.86
C ALA A 88 3.52 -11.44 -14.84
N PRO A 89 2.42 -12.18 -14.63
CA PRO A 89 1.05 -11.69 -14.46
C PRO A 89 0.72 -11.21 -13.04
N MET A 90 -0.17 -10.23 -12.96
CA MET A 90 -0.78 -9.78 -11.71
C MET A 90 -2.31 -9.94 -11.81
N ILE A 91 -2.90 -10.60 -10.81
CA ILE A 91 -4.35 -10.83 -10.71
C ILE A 91 -4.85 -10.29 -9.39
N GLU A 92 -5.86 -9.45 -9.46
CA GLU A 92 -6.55 -8.90 -8.30
C GLU A 92 -7.94 -9.53 -8.17
N ILE A 93 -8.30 -9.94 -6.96
CA ILE A 93 -9.57 -10.59 -6.67
C ILE A 93 -10.35 -9.74 -5.69
N THR A 94 -11.44 -9.19 -6.18
CA THR A 94 -12.37 -8.37 -5.40
C THR A 94 -13.72 -9.07 -5.24
N GLY A 95 -14.52 -8.61 -4.29
CA GLY A 95 -15.86 -9.15 -4.05
C GLY A 95 -16.18 -9.26 -2.56
N SER A 96 -17.45 -9.55 -2.26
CA SER A 96 -17.95 -9.62 -0.87
C SER A 96 -17.66 -10.95 -0.19
N ARG A 97 -17.54 -12.05 -0.93
CA ARG A 97 -17.31 -13.42 -0.41
C ARG A 97 -16.44 -14.22 -1.34
N GLY A 98 -15.76 -15.23 -0.79
CA GLY A 98 -15.00 -16.22 -1.55
C GLY A 98 -13.66 -15.74 -2.11
N LYS A 99 -13.26 -14.52 -1.86
CA LYS A 99 -11.97 -13.95 -2.37
C LYS A 99 -10.79 -14.85 -2.05
N THR A 100 -10.55 -15.14 -0.77
CA THR A 100 -9.41 -15.95 -0.32
C THR A 100 -9.42 -17.35 -0.92
N THR A 101 -10.61 -17.98 -1.01
CA THR A 101 -10.75 -19.31 -1.62
C THR A 101 -10.39 -19.27 -3.10
N THR A 102 -10.92 -18.28 -3.84
CA THR A 102 -10.62 -18.12 -5.27
C THR A 102 -9.16 -17.82 -5.51
N ALA A 103 -8.56 -16.91 -4.71
CA ALA A 103 -7.14 -16.57 -4.78
C ALA A 103 -6.25 -17.80 -4.55
N SER A 104 -6.58 -18.62 -3.53
CA SER A 104 -5.83 -19.83 -3.21
C SER A 104 -5.97 -20.92 -4.30
N ALA A 105 -7.15 -21.05 -4.90
CA ALA A 105 -7.37 -21.97 -6.01
C ALA A 105 -6.56 -21.56 -7.23
N LEU A 106 -6.60 -20.29 -7.62
CA LEU A 106 -5.81 -19.75 -8.72
C LEU A 106 -4.30 -19.94 -8.49
N ALA A 107 -3.81 -19.60 -7.31
CA ALA A 107 -2.40 -19.78 -6.96
C ALA A 107 -1.95 -21.25 -7.11
N SER A 108 -2.83 -22.20 -6.76
CA SER A 108 -2.56 -23.63 -6.93
C SER A 108 -2.56 -24.07 -8.39
N LEU A 109 -3.36 -23.42 -9.24
CA LEU A 109 -3.41 -23.71 -10.69
C LEU A 109 -2.23 -23.10 -11.46
N PHE A 110 -1.79 -21.91 -11.08
CA PHE A 110 -0.66 -21.25 -11.74
C PHE A 110 0.64 -22.02 -11.57
N GLY A 111 0.88 -22.60 -10.39
CA GLY A 111 2.15 -23.24 -10.08
C GLY A 111 3.35 -22.30 -10.23
N GLY A 112 4.58 -22.83 -10.12
CA GLY A 112 5.80 -22.04 -10.29
C GLY A 112 5.99 -20.94 -9.25
N PRO A 113 6.99 -20.07 -9.42
CA PRO A 113 7.28 -19.00 -8.49
C PRO A 113 6.19 -17.92 -8.52
N GLY A 114 5.78 -17.45 -7.34
CA GLY A 114 4.78 -16.39 -7.23
C GLY A 114 4.39 -16.07 -5.81
N ILE A 115 3.58 -15.03 -5.66
CA ILE A 115 3.11 -14.54 -4.36
C ILE A 115 1.58 -14.54 -4.33
N LEU A 116 1.04 -15.19 -3.32
CA LEU A 116 -0.36 -15.10 -2.93
C LEU A 116 -0.48 -14.14 -1.75
N HIS A 117 -1.20 -13.02 -1.93
CA HIS A 117 -1.43 -12.00 -0.90
C HIS A 117 -2.92 -11.95 -0.54
N THR A 118 -3.24 -12.39 0.68
CA THR A 118 -4.63 -12.50 1.17
C THR A 118 -4.75 -12.03 2.62
N SER A 119 -5.98 -11.91 3.10
CA SER A 119 -6.28 -11.64 4.51
C SER A 119 -5.75 -12.71 5.48
N GLN A 120 -5.44 -13.90 5.00
CA GLN A 120 -4.81 -14.95 5.79
C GLN A 120 -3.29 -14.81 5.89
N GLY A 121 -2.68 -14.05 5.00
CA GLY A 121 -1.25 -13.80 4.95
C GLY A 121 -0.72 -13.73 3.54
N THR A 122 0.58 -13.47 3.44
CA THR A 122 1.33 -13.45 2.18
C THR A 122 2.19 -14.70 2.10
N VAL A 123 1.98 -15.48 1.06
CA VAL A 123 2.57 -16.82 0.88
C VAL A 123 3.36 -16.84 -0.42
N GLU A 124 4.58 -17.36 -0.35
CA GLU A 124 5.45 -17.59 -1.51
C GLU A 124 5.27 -19.02 -2.05
N TYR A 125 5.12 -19.14 -3.33
CA TYR A 125 4.97 -20.39 -4.07
C TYR A 125 6.25 -20.69 -4.84
N PRO A 126 6.57 -21.98 -5.13
CA PRO A 126 5.69 -23.17 -4.95
C PRO A 126 5.70 -23.78 -3.53
N GLU A 127 6.67 -23.48 -2.67
CA GLU A 127 6.88 -24.13 -1.37
C GLU A 127 5.78 -23.81 -0.35
N LYS A 128 4.90 -22.85 -0.63
CA LYS A 128 3.84 -22.34 0.23
C LYS A 128 4.39 -21.79 1.56
N THR A 129 5.52 -21.10 1.48
CA THR A 129 6.16 -20.48 2.63
C THR A 129 5.41 -19.21 3.04
N LEU A 130 4.92 -19.15 4.28
CA LEU A 130 4.33 -17.94 4.83
C LEU A 130 5.42 -16.89 5.07
N LEU A 131 5.37 -15.76 4.32
CA LEU A 131 6.33 -14.68 4.45
C LEU A 131 5.97 -13.74 5.61
N TRP A 132 4.72 -13.30 5.65
CA TRP A 132 4.18 -12.45 6.72
C TRP A 132 2.65 -12.54 6.81
N LYS A 133 2.15 -12.19 7.98
CA LYS A 133 0.71 -12.03 8.24
C LYS A 133 0.46 -10.61 8.70
N ARG A 134 -0.14 -9.81 7.84
CA ARG A 134 -0.50 -8.41 8.10
C ARG A 134 -1.93 -8.17 7.64
N SER A 135 -2.57 -7.13 8.18
CA SER A 135 -3.86 -6.68 7.65
C SER A 135 -3.70 -6.25 6.19
N ILE A 136 -4.68 -6.62 5.37
CA ILE A 136 -4.76 -6.10 4.01
C ILE A 136 -5.05 -4.60 4.09
N THR A 137 -4.21 -3.83 3.45
CA THR A 137 -4.37 -2.40 3.24
C THR A 137 -3.98 -2.09 1.80
N PRO A 138 -4.41 -0.98 1.20
CA PRO A 138 -4.02 -0.66 -0.18
C PRO A 138 -2.51 -0.73 -0.41
N ALA A 139 -1.72 -0.31 0.57
CA ALA A 139 -0.28 -0.29 0.44
C ALA A 139 0.40 -1.65 0.71
N SER A 140 -0.27 -2.60 1.36
CA SER A 140 0.33 -3.90 1.69
C SER A 140 0.69 -4.72 0.45
N VAL A 141 0.00 -4.50 -0.67
CA VAL A 141 0.26 -5.14 -1.94
C VAL A 141 1.60 -4.73 -2.57
N ILE A 142 2.16 -3.57 -2.19
CA ILE A 142 3.45 -3.11 -2.72
C ILE A 142 4.58 -4.09 -2.36
N ASP A 143 4.67 -4.48 -1.09
CA ASP A 143 5.70 -5.43 -0.63
C ASP A 143 5.53 -6.79 -1.34
N ALA A 144 4.30 -7.25 -1.53
CA ALA A 144 3.98 -8.49 -2.26
C ALA A 144 4.37 -8.40 -3.75
N ALA A 145 4.10 -7.27 -4.39
CA ALA A 145 4.46 -7.03 -5.79
C ALA A 145 5.99 -6.99 -6.00
N LEU A 146 6.70 -6.29 -5.13
CA LEU A 146 8.16 -6.25 -5.17
C LEU A 146 8.77 -7.64 -4.98
N ARG A 147 8.21 -8.45 -4.07
CA ARG A 147 8.66 -9.82 -3.86
C ARG A 147 8.37 -10.70 -5.08
N ALA A 148 7.16 -10.65 -5.63
CA ALA A 148 6.81 -11.41 -6.83
C ALA A 148 7.72 -11.06 -8.02
N ARG A 149 8.00 -9.77 -8.21
CA ARG A 149 8.94 -9.29 -9.23
C ARG A 149 10.35 -9.84 -9.01
N SER A 150 10.84 -9.91 -7.77
CA SER A 150 12.16 -10.45 -7.46
C SER A 150 12.30 -11.94 -7.78
N LEU A 151 11.18 -12.65 -7.86
CA LEU A 151 11.11 -14.08 -8.24
C LEU A 151 10.91 -14.27 -9.75
N ASP A 152 10.71 -13.19 -10.51
CA ASP A 152 10.19 -13.25 -11.89
C ASP A 152 8.88 -14.05 -11.95
N GLY A 153 8.06 -13.89 -10.92
CA GLY A 153 6.86 -14.69 -10.66
C GLY A 153 5.56 -13.89 -10.75
N TRP A 154 4.46 -14.59 -10.55
CA TRP A 154 3.12 -14.00 -10.53
C TRP A 154 2.76 -13.41 -9.18
N LEU A 155 1.80 -12.48 -9.18
CA LEU A 155 1.12 -11.97 -7.97
C LEU A 155 -0.39 -12.22 -8.10
N ILE A 156 -0.96 -12.87 -7.10
CA ILE A 156 -2.41 -12.95 -6.91
C ILE A 156 -2.72 -12.27 -5.56
N ALA A 157 -3.53 -11.21 -5.61
CA ALA A 157 -3.90 -10.44 -4.44
C ALA A 157 -5.42 -10.37 -4.26
N GLU A 158 -5.89 -10.44 -3.00
CA GLU A 158 -7.29 -10.11 -2.66
C GLU A 158 -7.38 -8.68 -2.13
N GLU A 159 -8.50 -8.02 -2.44
CA GLU A 159 -8.90 -6.72 -1.90
C GLU A 159 -10.14 -6.80 -1.00
#